data_70ed7a7651bc642765035a8cc4020f48
#
_entry.id   70ed7a7651bc642765035a8cc4020f48
#
_cell.length_a   1.000
_cell.length_b   1.000
_cell.length_c   1.000
_cell.angle_alpha   90.00
_cell.angle_beta   90.00
_cell.angle_gamma   90.00
#
_symmetry.space_group_name_H-M   'P 1'
#
loop_
_entity.id
_entity.type
_entity.pdbx_description
1 polymer ?
#
loop_
_entity_poly.entity_id
_entity_poly.type
_entity_poly.pdbx_seq_one_letter_code
_entity_poly.pdbx_strand_id
1 'polypeptide(L)'
;MKKVLYVASEAVPFIKTGGLADVVGSLPKCFPKEYFDVRVVIPKYACMKQEFKDRLHYITNFYMDLNWRQQYVGIFEMEYEGIKFYFIDNEEHFSGDKPYYGMPGDLEKFAFFSKAALSILPVIDFRPDIIHCHDWQTGLIPVYLKERFQGSDFYRGIKSVMTIHNLKFQGVWDIKTVKSITGLSDYFFTPDKLEANKDANYLKGGLVYADAITTVSNTYAEEIKTPFYGEGLDGLMQARSNSLRGIVNGIDYAEYNPETDAMITMNYNAKTFRKEKVKNKTALQEELGLEVNPKAMMLGVVSRLTDQKGFDLIAYMMDELCQDAIQLVVLGTGEEKYENMFRHFAWKYDKKVSANIYYSEAMSHKIYAAADAFLMPSLFEPCGLSQLMSLRYGTVPIVRETGGLKDTVQPYNEFEGTGTGFSFTNYNAHEMLNTIRYAERVYYDRKREWNKIVDRGMAQDYSWNNSAKQYEEMYTWLAGY
;
A
#
# COMPACT_ATOMS: atom_id res chain seq x y z
N MET A 1 6.07 22.55 18.40
CA MET A 1 5.25 21.73 17.48
C MET A 1 6.13 21.38 16.30
N LYS A 2 6.34 20.08 16.03
CA LYS A 2 7.14 19.61 14.91
C LYS A 2 6.32 19.68 13.61
N LYS A 3 6.94 20.17 12.54
CA LYS A 3 6.29 20.32 11.24
C LYS A 3 6.75 19.22 10.30
N VAL A 4 5.83 18.42 9.81
CA VAL A 4 6.11 17.30 8.91
C VAL A 4 5.34 17.46 7.61
N LEU A 5 6.04 17.38 6.49
CA LEU A 5 5.43 17.40 5.16
C LEU A 5 5.48 16.01 4.55
N TYR A 6 4.32 15.43 4.29
CA TYR A 6 4.19 14.24 3.47
C TYR A 6 4.14 14.64 2.00
N VAL A 7 4.96 14.02 1.17
CA VAL A 7 4.93 14.21 -0.28
C VAL A 7 4.76 12.85 -0.95
N ALA A 8 3.70 12.72 -1.73
CA ALA A 8 3.36 11.45 -2.39
C ALA A 8 2.67 11.65 -3.73
N SER A 9 2.67 10.61 -4.54
CA SER A 9 1.96 10.59 -5.83
C SER A 9 0.46 10.45 -5.69
N GLU A 10 -0.03 9.96 -4.55
CA GLU A 10 -1.44 9.67 -4.31
C GLU A 10 -1.80 9.74 -2.82
N ALA A 11 -3.06 9.97 -2.52
CA ALA A 11 -3.65 9.91 -1.18
C ALA A 11 -5.16 9.71 -1.27
N VAL A 12 -5.71 8.80 -0.45
CA VAL A 12 -7.17 8.72 -0.30
C VAL A 12 -7.70 9.98 0.41
N PRO A 13 -8.92 10.46 0.09
CA PRO A 13 -9.87 9.91 -0.88
C PRO A 13 -9.69 10.46 -2.30
N PHE A 14 -8.65 11.27 -2.56
CA PHE A 14 -8.49 12.06 -3.78
C PHE A 14 -8.09 11.22 -4.99
N ILE A 15 -7.12 10.34 -4.81
CA ILE A 15 -6.58 9.47 -5.85
C ILE A 15 -5.95 8.23 -5.23
N LYS A 16 -6.22 7.05 -5.80
CA LYS A 16 -5.70 5.77 -5.32
C LYS A 16 -5.36 4.84 -6.47
N THR A 17 -4.14 4.32 -6.46
CA THR A 17 -3.70 3.22 -7.34
C THR A 17 -3.23 2.01 -6.54
N GLY A 18 -2.86 2.21 -5.27
CA GLY A 18 -2.37 1.15 -4.38
C GLY A 18 -2.42 1.53 -2.90
N GLY A 19 -1.77 0.72 -2.07
CA GLY A 19 -1.74 0.91 -0.62
C GLY A 19 -1.03 2.17 -0.13
N LEU A 20 -0.19 2.78 -0.97
CA LEU A 20 0.46 4.06 -0.66
C LEU A 20 -0.58 5.15 -0.39
N ALA A 21 -1.66 5.19 -1.18
CA ALA A 21 -2.74 6.16 -0.99
C ALA A 21 -3.42 6.03 0.37
N ASP A 22 -3.62 4.80 0.85
CA ASP A 22 -4.19 4.53 2.18
C ASP A 22 -3.27 5.06 3.29
N VAL A 23 -1.96 4.85 3.17
CA VAL A 23 -0.97 5.35 4.13
C VAL A 23 -1.02 6.88 4.22
N VAL A 24 -0.91 7.56 3.07
CA VAL A 24 -0.83 9.03 3.00
C VAL A 24 -2.15 9.71 3.38
N GLY A 25 -3.27 9.05 3.15
CA GLY A 25 -4.59 9.57 3.53
C GLY A 25 -4.97 9.30 4.99
N SER A 26 -4.34 8.32 5.66
CA SER A 26 -4.76 7.88 7.00
C SER A 26 -3.74 8.19 8.09
N LEU A 27 -2.46 7.89 7.88
CA LEU A 27 -1.42 8.08 8.90
C LEU A 27 -1.28 9.54 9.39
N PRO A 28 -1.34 10.57 8.54
CA PRO A 28 -1.24 11.97 9.00
C PRO A 28 -2.27 12.38 10.05
N LYS A 29 -3.45 11.76 10.03
CA LYS A 29 -4.54 12.05 10.98
C LYS A 29 -4.27 11.54 12.41
N CYS A 30 -3.34 10.60 12.55
CA CYS A 30 -3.07 9.91 13.82
C CYS A 30 -2.04 10.62 14.70
N PHE A 31 -1.38 11.66 14.19
CA PHE A 31 -0.43 12.43 14.99
C PHE A 31 -1.13 13.44 15.90
N PRO A 32 -0.72 13.54 17.18
CA PRO A 32 -1.29 14.51 18.11
C PRO A 32 -1.03 15.95 17.63
N LYS A 33 -2.10 16.69 17.37
CA LYS A 33 -2.05 18.08 16.83
C LYS A 33 -1.35 19.08 17.76
N GLU A 34 -1.23 18.76 19.04
CA GLU A 34 -0.50 19.59 20.03
C GLU A 34 1.01 19.53 19.79
N TYR A 35 1.52 18.43 19.23
CA TYR A 35 2.94 18.19 19.04
C TYR A 35 3.37 18.23 17.59
N PHE A 36 2.45 17.95 16.65
CA PHE A 36 2.74 17.84 15.22
C PHE A 36 1.80 18.68 14.36
N ASP A 37 2.37 19.43 13.40
CA ASP A 37 1.67 20.01 12.25
C ASP A 37 2.06 19.18 11.04
N VAL A 38 1.18 18.23 10.65
CA VAL A 38 1.40 17.34 9.51
C VAL A 38 0.56 17.84 8.34
N ARG A 39 1.23 18.09 7.22
CA ARG A 39 0.58 18.49 5.96
C ARG A 39 0.98 17.57 4.83
N VAL A 40 0.18 17.54 3.78
CA VAL A 40 0.35 16.62 2.64
C VAL A 40 0.42 17.39 1.35
N VAL A 41 1.33 16.99 0.45
CA VAL A 41 1.42 17.50 -0.93
C VAL A 41 1.23 16.34 -1.90
N ILE A 42 0.30 16.46 -2.82
CA ILE A 42 0.06 15.54 -3.94
C ILE A 42 -0.14 16.32 -5.25
N PRO A 43 0.00 15.68 -6.41
CA PRO A 43 -0.37 16.30 -7.68
C PRO A 43 -1.89 16.53 -7.78
N LYS A 44 -2.28 17.61 -8.44
CA LYS A 44 -3.67 17.87 -8.84
C LYS A 44 -3.95 17.15 -10.17
N TYR A 45 -4.34 15.89 -10.10
CA TYR A 45 -4.65 15.12 -11.30
C TYR A 45 -6.02 15.49 -11.89
N ALA A 46 -6.11 15.54 -13.22
CA ALA A 46 -7.39 15.75 -13.92
C ALA A 46 -8.40 14.60 -13.66
N CYS A 47 -7.88 13.39 -13.42
CA CYS A 47 -8.68 12.20 -13.13
C CYS A 47 -9.22 12.12 -11.68
N MET A 48 -8.92 13.08 -10.81
CA MET A 48 -9.56 13.19 -9.51
C MET A 48 -11.07 13.39 -9.67
N LYS A 49 -11.86 12.86 -8.73
CA LYS A 49 -13.32 13.06 -8.73
C LYS A 49 -13.67 14.54 -8.67
N GLN A 50 -14.71 14.92 -9.44
CA GLN A 50 -15.11 16.32 -9.57
C GLN A 50 -15.51 16.94 -8.23
N GLU A 51 -16.17 16.19 -7.35
CA GLU A 51 -16.56 16.65 -6.00
C GLU A 51 -15.39 17.19 -5.17
N PHE A 52 -14.18 16.63 -5.33
CA PHE A 52 -12.98 17.14 -4.67
C PHE A 52 -12.39 18.34 -5.40
N LYS A 53 -12.36 18.29 -6.75
CA LYS A 53 -11.85 19.42 -7.54
C LYS A 53 -12.64 20.71 -7.29
N ASP A 54 -13.94 20.62 -7.10
CA ASP A 54 -14.82 21.76 -6.84
C ASP A 54 -14.59 22.41 -5.45
N ARG A 55 -13.96 21.68 -4.54
CA ARG A 55 -13.63 22.13 -3.18
C ARG A 55 -12.23 22.68 -3.04
N LEU A 56 -11.42 22.60 -4.10
CA LEU A 56 -10.05 23.11 -4.07
C LEU A 56 -10.04 24.62 -4.05
N HIS A 57 -9.30 25.20 -3.10
CA HIS A 57 -9.04 26.62 -3.04
C HIS A 57 -7.71 26.95 -3.74
N TYR A 58 -7.78 27.81 -4.75
CA TYR A 58 -6.58 28.30 -5.43
C TYR A 58 -5.83 29.30 -4.55
N ILE A 59 -4.51 29.09 -4.37
CA ILE A 59 -3.65 30.00 -3.60
C ILE A 59 -2.94 30.98 -4.53
N THR A 60 -2.07 30.44 -5.41
CA THR A 60 -1.23 31.24 -6.32
C THR A 60 -0.56 30.34 -7.35
N ASN A 61 0.24 30.95 -8.23
CA ASN A 61 1.13 30.25 -9.13
C ASN A 61 2.47 30.97 -9.28
N PHE A 62 3.46 30.27 -9.77
CA PHE A 62 4.76 30.79 -10.20
C PHE A 62 5.36 29.91 -11.28
N TYR A 63 6.46 30.35 -11.87
CA TYR A 63 7.24 29.55 -12.82
C TYR A 63 8.53 29.07 -12.15
N MET A 64 8.84 27.81 -12.33
CA MET A 64 10.01 27.14 -11.77
C MET A 64 10.88 26.59 -12.90
N ASP A 65 12.18 26.79 -12.80
CA ASP A 65 13.12 26.18 -13.73
C ASP A 65 13.20 24.66 -13.51
N LEU A 66 12.99 23.90 -14.55
CA LEU A 66 13.32 22.49 -14.60
C LEU A 66 14.34 22.29 -15.74
N ASN A 67 15.63 22.26 -15.38
CA ASN A 67 16.75 22.41 -16.29
C ASN A 67 16.65 23.75 -17.07
N TRP A 68 16.58 23.70 -18.40
CA TRP A 68 16.49 24.88 -19.28
C TRP A 68 15.04 25.36 -19.51
N ARG A 69 14.05 24.60 -19.06
CA ARG A 69 12.63 24.92 -19.26
C ARG A 69 12.04 25.57 -18.02
N GLN A 70 11.19 26.57 -18.23
CA GLN A 70 10.33 27.12 -17.19
C GLN A 70 9.01 26.37 -17.17
N GLN A 71 8.66 25.84 -16.00
CA GLN A 71 7.45 25.06 -15.77
C GLN A 71 6.48 25.83 -14.87
N TYR A 72 5.23 25.86 -15.26
CA TYR A 72 4.15 26.41 -14.44
C TYR A 72 3.93 25.55 -13.19
N VAL A 73 3.79 26.20 -12.04
CA VAL A 73 3.46 25.58 -10.76
C VAL A 73 2.27 26.31 -10.17
N GLY A 74 1.07 25.71 -10.28
CA GLY A 74 -0.12 26.19 -9.57
C GLY A 74 -0.24 25.50 -8.22
N ILE A 75 -0.73 26.24 -7.22
CA ILE A 75 -0.93 25.72 -5.86
C ILE A 75 -2.38 25.86 -5.47
N PHE A 76 -2.98 24.74 -5.13
CA PHE A 76 -4.31 24.65 -4.52
C PHE A 76 -4.21 24.04 -3.14
N GLU A 77 -5.17 24.33 -2.28
CA GLU A 77 -5.27 23.72 -0.95
C GLU A 77 -6.68 23.25 -0.65
N MET A 78 -6.77 22.29 0.26
CA MET A 78 -8.01 21.84 0.89
C MET A 78 -7.70 21.29 2.27
N GLU A 79 -8.59 21.55 3.23
CA GLU A 79 -8.58 20.82 4.49
C GLU A 79 -9.54 19.61 4.38
N TYR A 80 -9.02 18.44 4.71
CA TYR A 80 -9.80 17.21 4.71
C TYR A 80 -9.51 16.41 6.00
N GLU A 81 -10.55 16.12 6.76
CA GLU A 81 -10.47 15.43 8.06
C GLU A 81 -9.42 16.02 9.01
N GLY A 82 -9.30 17.35 8.99
CA GLY A 82 -8.39 18.10 9.85
C GLY A 82 -6.92 18.07 9.43
N ILE A 83 -6.63 17.60 8.24
CA ILE A 83 -5.30 17.64 7.60
C ILE A 83 -5.33 18.63 6.43
N LYS A 84 -4.32 19.48 6.36
CA LYS A 84 -4.13 20.39 5.23
C LYS A 84 -3.41 19.70 4.09
N PHE A 85 -4.07 19.60 2.94
CA PHE A 85 -3.54 19.12 1.68
C PHE A 85 -3.23 20.26 0.75
N TYR A 86 -2.08 20.19 0.09
CA TYR A 86 -1.70 21.04 -1.03
C TYR A 86 -1.68 20.21 -2.31
N PHE A 87 -2.16 20.79 -3.40
CA PHE A 87 -2.24 20.17 -4.70
C PHE A 87 -1.42 20.97 -5.69
N ILE A 88 -0.43 20.34 -6.31
CA ILE A 88 0.41 20.96 -7.33
C ILE A 88 -0.25 20.79 -8.69
N ASP A 89 -0.58 21.91 -9.32
CA ASP A 89 -1.23 21.98 -10.61
C ASP A 89 -0.21 22.22 -11.74
N ASN A 90 -0.30 21.42 -12.76
CA ASN A 90 0.34 21.59 -14.05
C ASN A 90 -0.38 20.71 -15.08
N GLU A 91 -1.10 21.32 -16.02
CA GLU A 91 -1.90 20.58 -17.01
C GLU A 91 -1.04 19.75 -17.96
N GLU A 92 0.19 20.18 -18.28
CA GLU A 92 1.10 19.40 -19.12
C GLU A 92 1.43 18.04 -18.51
N HIS A 93 1.58 17.98 -17.19
CA HIS A 93 1.98 16.77 -16.48
C HIS A 93 0.80 15.95 -15.93
N PHE A 94 -0.30 16.62 -15.50
CA PHE A 94 -1.34 15.96 -14.71
C PHE A 94 -2.72 15.89 -15.38
N SER A 95 -2.82 16.18 -16.68
CA SER A 95 -4.09 16.16 -17.43
C SER A 95 -4.58 14.78 -17.87
N GLY A 96 -3.78 13.72 -17.66
CA GLY A 96 -4.11 12.36 -18.10
C GLY A 96 -5.33 11.76 -17.38
N ASP A 97 -5.87 10.69 -17.95
CA ASP A 97 -6.99 9.91 -17.40
C ASP A 97 -6.55 8.96 -16.26
N LYS A 98 -5.26 8.85 -16.03
CA LYS A 98 -4.63 8.10 -14.93
C LYS A 98 -3.53 8.94 -14.27
N PRO A 99 -3.20 8.67 -13.01
CA PRO A 99 -2.12 9.39 -12.31
C PRO A 99 -0.75 9.18 -12.98
N TYR A 100 -0.48 7.96 -13.41
CA TYR A 100 0.73 7.57 -14.13
C TYR A 100 0.50 6.28 -14.91
N TYR A 101 1.37 6.02 -15.88
CA TYR A 101 1.16 4.97 -16.88
C TYR A 101 2.23 3.87 -16.85
N GLY A 102 3.26 3.99 -16.00
CA GLY A 102 4.45 3.12 -16.03
C GLY A 102 5.34 3.38 -17.25
N MET A 103 5.22 4.54 -17.87
CA MET A 103 5.92 4.95 -19.07
C MET A 103 7.06 5.93 -18.74
N PRO A 104 8.09 6.05 -19.60
CA PRO A 104 9.17 6.99 -19.40
C PRO A 104 8.74 8.44 -19.12
N GLY A 105 7.64 8.92 -19.73
CA GLY A 105 7.09 10.25 -19.48
C GLY A 105 6.71 10.51 -18.01
N ASP A 106 6.44 9.47 -17.24
CA ASP A 106 6.17 9.60 -15.80
C ASP A 106 7.41 10.07 -15.03
N LEU A 107 8.62 9.79 -15.50
CA LEU A 107 9.85 10.26 -14.85
C LEU A 107 10.00 11.78 -14.97
N GLU A 108 9.64 12.38 -16.09
CA GLU A 108 9.61 13.84 -16.23
C GLU A 108 8.54 14.47 -15.31
N LYS A 109 7.35 13.89 -15.31
CA LYS A 109 6.23 14.28 -14.41
C LYS A 109 6.67 14.33 -12.95
N PHE A 110 7.33 13.27 -12.46
CA PHE A 110 7.72 13.19 -11.06
C PHE A 110 9.07 13.88 -10.74
N ALA A 111 9.92 14.13 -11.73
CA ALA A 111 11.03 15.08 -11.58
C ALA A 111 10.51 16.50 -11.37
N PHE A 112 9.51 16.92 -12.16
CA PHE A 112 8.79 18.18 -11.97
C PHE A 112 8.15 18.24 -10.58
N PHE A 113 7.34 17.24 -10.22
CA PHE A 113 6.63 17.19 -8.95
C PHE A 113 7.57 17.25 -7.74
N SER A 114 8.67 16.51 -7.78
CA SER A 114 9.66 16.49 -6.70
C SER A 114 10.30 17.87 -6.46
N LYS A 115 10.65 18.58 -7.53
CA LYS A 115 11.21 19.93 -7.42
C LYS A 115 10.17 20.96 -7.00
N ALA A 116 8.96 20.86 -7.57
CA ALA A 116 7.83 21.74 -7.24
C ALA A 116 7.44 21.62 -5.76
N ALA A 117 7.39 20.40 -5.21
CA ALA A 117 7.08 20.18 -3.80
C ALA A 117 8.03 20.89 -2.83
N LEU A 118 9.28 21.05 -3.19
CA LEU A 118 10.24 21.88 -2.43
C LEU A 118 10.02 23.37 -2.70
N SER A 119 9.80 23.74 -3.96
CA SER A 119 9.71 25.16 -4.37
C SER A 119 8.48 25.89 -3.83
N ILE A 120 7.38 25.17 -3.54
CA ILE A 120 6.17 25.78 -2.97
C ILE A 120 6.33 26.16 -1.50
N LEU A 121 7.28 25.60 -0.75
CA LEU A 121 7.36 25.74 0.71
C LEU A 121 7.48 27.19 1.19
N PRO A 122 8.36 28.04 0.62
CA PRO A 122 8.38 29.46 0.98
C PRO A 122 7.11 30.20 0.58
N VAL A 123 6.47 29.79 -0.52
CA VAL A 123 5.26 30.44 -1.06
C VAL A 123 4.05 30.21 -0.15
N ILE A 124 3.93 29.01 0.43
CA ILE A 124 2.86 28.66 1.37
C ILE A 124 3.21 28.96 2.83
N ASP A 125 4.36 29.62 3.08
CA ASP A 125 4.89 29.92 4.41
C ASP A 125 4.91 28.69 5.35
N PHE A 126 5.37 27.56 4.82
CA PHE A 126 5.51 26.34 5.59
C PHE A 126 6.93 25.79 5.50
N ARG A 127 7.69 25.97 6.55
CA ARG A 127 9.03 25.37 6.70
C ARG A 127 8.93 24.11 7.55
N PRO A 128 8.95 22.91 6.94
CA PRO A 128 8.92 21.66 7.69
C PRO A 128 10.25 21.39 8.39
N ASP A 129 10.21 20.66 9.50
CA ASP A 129 11.39 20.05 10.11
C ASP A 129 11.79 18.78 9.36
N ILE A 130 10.77 18.08 8.84
CA ILE A 130 10.92 16.79 8.14
C ILE A 130 10.07 16.79 6.87
N ILE A 131 10.66 16.33 5.76
CA ILE A 131 9.94 15.98 4.54
C ILE A 131 9.92 14.46 4.43
N HIS A 132 8.74 13.87 4.44
CA HIS A 132 8.52 12.44 4.33
C HIS A 132 8.09 12.08 2.90
N CYS A 133 8.99 11.42 2.18
CA CYS A 133 8.86 11.05 0.78
C CYS A 133 8.40 9.59 0.64
N HIS A 134 7.62 9.29 -0.38
CA HIS A 134 7.02 7.98 -0.60
C HIS A 134 7.29 7.45 -2.00
N ASP A 135 8.00 6.34 -2.11
CA ASP A 135 8.38 5.63 -3.34
C ASP A 135 9.16 6.47 -4.37
N TRP A 136 9.42 5.91 -5.53
CA TRP A 136 10.26 6.50 -6.56
C TRP A 136 9.75 7.85 -7.10
N GLN A 137 8.43 8.06 -7.07
CA GLN A 137 7.81 9.30 -7.54
C GLN A 137 8.28 10.53 -6.76
N THR A 138 8.77 10.33 -5.57
CA THR A 138 9.33 11.39 -4.71
C THR A 138 10.83 11.21 -4.46
N GLY A 139 11.45 10.26 -5.15
CA GLY A 139 12.86 9.89 -4.94
C GLY A 139 13.86 11.01 -5.20
N LEU A 140 13.53 11.98 -6.06
CA LEU A 140 14.39 13.13 -6.30
C LEU A 140 14.31 14.22 -5.22
N ILE A 141 13.33 14.19 -4.31
CA ILE A 141 13.21 15.22 -3.25
C ILE A 141 14.43 15.24 -2.33
N PRO A 142 14.90 14.12 -1.75
CA PRO A 142 16.11 14.15 -0.93
C PRO A 142 17.36 14.61 -1.71
N VAL A 143 17.44 14.25 -3.00
CA VAL A 143 18.54 14.68 -3.89
C VAL A 143 18.52 16.18 -4.06
N TYR A 144 17.41 16.75 -4.50
CA TYR A 144 17.28 18.21 -4.67
C TYR A 144 17.45 18.98 -3.36
N LEU A 145 16.86 18.46 -2.28
CA LEU A 145 16.96 19.12 -0.96
C LEU A 145 18.41 19.33 -0.56
N LYS A 146 19.23 18.28 -0.62
CA LYS A 146 20.63 18.35 -0.18
C LYS A 146 21.53 19.11 -1.14
N GLU A 147 21.30 19.00 -2.43
CA GLU A 147 22.25 19.51 -3.43
C GLU A 147 21.87 20.89 -4.00
N ARG A 148 20.61 21.26 -3.93
CA ARG A 148 20.12 22.50 -4.53
C ARG A 148 19.52 23.47 -3.51
N PHE A 149 18.78 22.96 -2.54
CA PHE A 149 17.96 23.80 -1.66
C PHE A 149 18.61 24.10 -0.30
N GLN A 150 19.38 23.18 0.28
CA GLN A 150 20.01 23.40 1.60
C GLN A 150 21.07 24.52 1.65
N GLY A 151 21.48 25.06 0.52
CA GLY A 151 22.28 26.29 0.44
C GLY A 151 21.55 27.54 0.91
N SER A 152 20.22 27.54 0.90
CA SER A 152 19.37 28.62 1.41
C SER A 152 19.03 28.40 2.88
N ASP A 153 18.98 29.49 3.65
CA ASP A 153 18.66 29.46 5.09
C ASP A 153 17.27 28.85 5.36
N PHE A 154 16.31 29.02 4.45
CA PHE A 154 14.99 28.46 4.59
C PHE A 154 15.00 26.94 4.68
N TYR A 155 15.84 26.27 3.88
CA TYR A 155 15.87 24.79 3.79
C TYR A 155 16.96 24.17 4.67
N ARG A 156 17.85 24.96 5.22
CA ARG A 156 18.98 24.45 6.01
C ARG A 156 18.47 23.68 7.22
N GLY A 157 18.94 22.43 7.38
CA GLY A 157 18.60 21.58 8.51
C GLY A 157 17.30 20.79 8.37
N ILE A 158 16.52 21.00 7.29
CA ILE A 158 15.37 20.13 6.99
C ILE A 158 15.85 18.69 6.77
N LYS A 159 15.24 17.74 7.45
CA LYS A 159 15.53 16.31 7.31
C LYS A 159 14.61 15.65 6.30
N SER A 160 15.05 14.54 5.71
CA SER A 160 14.23 13.75 4.79
C SER A 160 14.10 12.30 5.25
N VAL A 161 12.91 11.77 5.11
CA VAL A 161 12.57 10.34 5.29
C VAL A 161 12.12 9.80 3.95
N MET A 162 12.60 8.62 3.58
CA MET A 162 12.17 7.92 2.37
C MET A 162 11.50 6.61 2.74
N THR A 163 10.22 6.45 2.43
CA THR A 163 9.47 5.20 2.62
C THR A 163 9.41 4.39 1.34
N ILE A 164 9.82 3.13 1.44
CA ILE A 164 9.68 2.12 0.39
C ILE A 164 8.38 1.37 0.62
N HIS A 165 7.39 1.56 -0.25
CA HIS A 165 6.16 0.75 -0.24
C HIS A 165 6.31 -0.51 -1.08
N ASN A 166 7.02 -0.42 -2.21
CA ASN A 166 7.36 -1.58 -3.05
C ASN A 166 8.65 -1.30 -3.83
N LEU A 167 9.72 -1.99 -3.47
CA LEU A 167 11.06 -1.81 -4.05
C LEU A 167 11.15 -2.22 -5.53
N LYS A 168 10.19 -3.00 -6.03
CA LYS A 168 10.11 -3.39 -7.44
C LYS A 168 9.98 -2.20 -8.38
N PHE A 169 9.35 -1.11 -7.94
CA PHE A 169 9.12 0.08 -8.74
C PHE A 169 10.12 1.17 -8.36
N GLN A 170 11.04 1.50 -9.28
CA GLN A 170 12.21 2.32 -8.95
C GLN A 170 12.32 3.62 -9.73
N GLY A 171 11.59 3.79 -10.84
CA GLY A 171 11.68 4.97 -11.68
C GLY A 171 13.05 5.04 -12.38
N VAL A 172 13.24 4.19 -13.41
CA VAL A 172 14.52 4.00 -14.11
C VAL A 172 14.42 4.46 -15.54
N TRP A 173 15.40 5.23 -15.99
CA TRP A 173 15.57 5.62 -17.40
C TRP A 173 17.03 5.94 -17.70
N ASP A 174 17.37 6.08 -18.99
CA ASP A 174 18.72 6.41 -19.39
C ASP A 174 19.22 7.74 -18.80
N ILE A 175 20.50 7.75 -18.43
CA ILE A 175 21.14 8.90 -17.74
C ILE A 175 21.06 10.17 -18.60
N LYS A 176 21.25 10.08 -19.90
CA LYS A 176 21.25 11.25 -20.80
C LYS A 176 19.89 11.96 -20.77
N THR A 177 18.81 11.20 -20.84
CA THR A 177 17.46 11.73 -20.79
C THR A 177 17.16 12.34 -19.42
N VAL A 178 17.49 11.63 -18.32
CA VAL A 178 17.27 12.14 -16.97
C VAL A 178 18.08 13.42 -16.70
N LYS A 179 19.32 13.51 -17.17
CA LYS A 179 20.09 14.77 -17.12
C LYS A 179 19.40 15.90 -17.87
N SER A 180 18.89 15.62 -19.06
CA SER A 180 18.15 16.58 -19.87
C SER A 180 16.88 17.08 -19.18
N ILE A 181 16.18 16.22 -18.44
CA ILE A 181 14.97 16.57 -17.70
C ILE A 181 15.32 17.38 -16.44
N THR A 182 16.23 16.87 -15.63
CA THR A 182 16.48 17.36 -14.27
C THR A 182 17.48 18.52 -14.16
N GLY A 183 18.37 18.62 -15.13
CA GLY A 183 19.54 19.53 -15.08
C GLY A 183 20.58 19.14 -14.03
N LEU A 184 20.52 17.93 -13.51
CA LEU A 184 21.56 17.41 -12.61
C LEU A 184 22.85 17.12 -13.41
N SER A 185 24.00 17.42 -12.83
CA SER A 185 25.30 17.20 -13.44
C SER A 185 25.73 15.72 -13.40
N ASP A 186 26.81 15.39 -14.09
CA ASP A 186 27.39 14.02 -14.08
C ASP A 186 27.76 13.54 -12.67
N TYR A 187 28.03 14.45 -11.75
CA TYR A 187 28.32 14.16 -10.35
C TYR A 187 27.24 13.28 -9.68
N PHE A 188 25.97 13.43 -10.09
CA PHE A 188 24.87 12.67 -9.51
C PHE A 188 24.68 11.27 -10.11
N PHE A 189 25.24 11.02 -11.28
CA PHE A 189 25.02 9.78 -12.04
C PHE A 189 26.22 8.83 -11.93
N THR A 190 26.64 8.57 -10.71
CA THR A 190 27.71 7.63 -10.36
C THR A 190 27.10 6.43 -9.59
N PRO A 191 27.78 5.25 -9.57
CA PRO A 191 27.27 4.03 -8.92
C PRO A 191 26.97 4.16 -7.41
N ASP A 192 27.59 5.13 -6.76
CA ASP A 192 27.32 5.48 -5.35
C ASP A 192 26.14 6.43 -5.15
N LYS A 193 25.52 6.92 -6.24
CA LYS A 193 24.40 7.87 -6.21
C LYS A 193 23.20 7.37 -7.02
N LEU A 194 22.83 8.05 -8.12
CA LEU A 194 21.63 7.72 -8.90
C LEU A 194 21.83 6.64 -9.95
N GLU A 195 23.06 6.34 -10.34
CA GLU A 195 23.29 5.32 -11.36
C GLU A 195 23.03 3.92 -10.79
N ALA A 196 22.26 3.13 -11.53
CA ALA A 196 22.05 1.71 -11.30
C ALA A 196 21.98 1.00 -12.66
N ASN A 197 22.87 0.01 -12.89
CA ASN A 197 22.92 -0.76 -14.14
C ASN A 197 23.06 0.10 -15.40
N LYS A 198 23.82 1.17 -15.34
CA LYS A 198 24.07 2.17 -16.40
C LYS A 198 22.90 3.13 -16.68
N ASP A 199 21.82 3.03 -15.94
CA ASP A 199 20.66 3.92 -16.00
C ASP A 199 20.55 4.79 -14.75
N ALA A 200 19.76 5.86 -14.83
CA ALA A 200 19.40 6.67 -13.66
C ALA A 200 18.20 6.04 -12.94
N ASN A 201 18.27 6.02 -11.62
CA ASN A 201 17.26 5.40 -10.75
C ASN A 201 16.83 6.40 -9.67
N TYR A 202 15.58 6.85 -9.73
CA TYR A 202 15.04 7.88 -8.82
C TYR A 202 14.91 7.38 -7.39
N LEU A 203 14.43 6.16 -7.20
CA LEU A 203 14.30 5.58 -5.86
C LEU A 203 15.68 5.44 -5.22
N LYS A 204 16.66 4.93 -5.97
CA LYS A 204 18.05 4.83 -5.49
C LYS A 204 18.58 6.19 -5.04
N GLY A 205 18.37 7.23 -5.82
CA GLY A 205 18.74 8.60 -5.42
C GLY A 205 18.12 9.00 -4.09
N GLY A 206 16.81 8.79 -3.93
CA GLY A 206 16.12 9.06 -2.68
C GLY A 206 16.68 8.27 -1.49
N LEU A 207 16.98 6.99 -1.69
CA LEU A 207 17.55 6.11 -0.66
C LEU A 207 18.98 6.48 -0.27
N VAL A 208 19.77 6.95 -1.22
CA VAL A 208 21.15 7.41 -0.95
C VAL A 208 21.16 8.69 -0.13
N TYR A 209 20.29 9.65 -0.47
CA TYR A 209 20.31 11.02 0.08
C TYR A 209 19.42 11.22 1.30
N ALA A 210 18.44 10.36 1.57
CA ALA A 210 17.57 10.48 2.73
C ALA A 210 18.30 10.33 4.06
N ASP A 211 17.86 11.07 5.08
CA ASP A 211 18.42 10.98 6.43
C ASP A 211 17.96 9.68 7.13
N ALA A 212 16.74 9.21 6.87
CA ALA A 212 16.24 7.93 7.33
C ALA A 212 15.45 7.22 6.23
N ILE A 213 15.41 5.90 6.30
CA ILE A 213 14.67 5.04 5.36
C ILE A 213 13.69 4.21 6.18
N THR A 214 12.45 4.12 5.71
CA THR A 214 11.47 3.19 6.25
C THR A 214 10.93 2.28 5.16
N THR A 215 10.46 1.12 5.58
CA THR A 215 9.60 0.26 4.76
C THR A 215 8.45 -0.28 5.60
N VAL A 216 7.53 -0.98 4.97
CA VAL A 216 6.18 -1.18 5.49
C VAL A 216 5.98 -2.48 6.26
N SER A 217 7.07 -3.16 6.62
CA SER A 217 7.08 -4.27 7.60
C SER A 217 8.50 -4.62 8.05
N ASN A 218 8.62 -5.24 9.22
CA ASN A 218 9.93 -5.67 9.74
C ASN A 218 10.55 -6.79 8.89
N THR A 219 9.75 -7.78 8.52
CA THR A 219 10.23 -8.88 7.65
C THR A 219 10.66 -8.35 6.30
N TYR A 220 9.90 -7.43 5.67
CA TYR A 220 10.28 -6.85 4.39
C TYR A 220 11.58 -6.03 4.48
N ALA A 221 11.81 -5.32 5.59
CA ALA A 221 13.08 -4.62 5.83
C ALA A 221 14.29 -5.57 5.82
N GLU A 222 14.13 -6.81 6.25
CA GLU A 222 15.17 -7.84 6.16
C GLU A 222 15.23 -8.49 4.77
N GLU A 223 14.09 -8.79 4.17
CA GLU A 223 14.00 -9.39 2.83
C GLU A 223 14.69 -8.54 1.76
N ILE A 224 14.46 -7.21 1.73
CA ILE A 224 15.06 -6.32 0.71
C ILE A 224 16.57 -6.15 0.81
N LYS A 225 17.20 -6.65 1.87
CA LYS A 225 18.67 -6.76 1.99
C LYS A 225 19.23 -8.01 1.32
N THR A 226 18.38 -8.85 0.75
CA THR A 226 18.76 -10.09 0.06
C THR A 226 18.63 -9.93 -1.46
N PRO A 227 19.43 -10.66 -2.26
CA PRO A 227 19.39 -10.53 -3.73
C PRO A 227 18.01 -10.78 -4.34
N PHE A 228 17.26 -11.74 -3.81
CA PHE A 228 15.94 -12.10 -4.36
C PHE A 228 14.91 -10.99 -4.21
N TYR A 229 14.83 -10.35 -3.04
CA TYR A 229 13.85 -9.31 -2.76
C TYR A 229 14.37 -7.88 -2.98
N GLY A 230 15.69 -7.72 -3.11
CA GLY A 230 16.34 -6.42 -3.18
C GLY A 230 16.25 -5.73 -4.54
N GLU A 231 15.74 -6.40 -5.57
CA GLU A 231 15.51 -5.84 -6.91
C GLU A 231 16.74 -5.08 -7.47
N GLY A 232 17.95 -5.63 -7.20
CA GLY A 232 19.22 -5.03 -7.57
C GLY A 232 19.73 -3.91 -6.66
N LEU A 233 19.01 -3.58 -5.57
CA LEU A 233 19.39 -2.59 -4.56
C LEU A 233 19.72 -3.20 -3.20
N ASP A 234 19.83 -4.52 -3.12
CA ASP A 234 20.14 -5.26 -1.87
C ASP A 234 21.44 -4.80 -1.22
N GLY A 235 22.50 -4.56 -2.01
CA GLY A 235 23.76 -4.00 -1.52
C GLY A 235 23.60 -2.60 -0.88
N LEU A 236 22.77 -1.73 -1.47
CA LEU A 236 22.44 -0.43 -0.90
C LEU A 236 21.64 -0.61 0.39
N MET A 237 20.68 -1.51 0.44
CA MET A 237 19.88 -1.76 1.65
C MET A 237 20.73 -2.33 2.79
N GLN A 238 21.70 -3.17 2.50
CA GLN A 238 22.70 -3.63 3.46
C GLN A 238 23.55 -2.47 3.98
N ALA A 239 24.08 -1.63 3.09
CA ALA A 239 24.89 -0.47 3.44
C ALA A 239 24.11 0.57 4.27
N ARG A 240 22.81 0.70 4.05
CA ARG A 240 21.92 1.61 4.77
C ARG A 240 21.13 0.94 5.91
N SER A 241 21.50 -0.27 6.32
CA SER A 241 20.77 -1.06 7.33
C SER A 241 20.56 -0.32 8.66
N ASN A 242 21.51 0.50 9.09
CA ASN A 242 21.39 1.30 10.32
C ASN A 242 20.35 2.45 10.21
N SER A 243 20.02 2.86 9.00
CA SER A 243 19.04 3.90 8.72
C SER A 243 17.70 3.34 8.28
N LEU A 244 17.60 2.03 8.04
CA LEU A 244 16.41 1.33 7.56
C LEU A 244 15.60 0.78 8.73
N ARG A 245 14.32 1.12 8.76
CA ARG A 245 13.35 0.61 9.76
C ARG A 245 12.13 0.02 9.07
N GLY A 246 11.66 -1.13 9.52
CA GLY A 246 10.36 -1.68 9.16
C GLY A 246 9.29 -1.13 10.12
N ILE A 247 8.24 -0.53 9.58
CA ILE A 247 7.07 -0.07 10.35
C ILE A 247 5.83 -0.61 9.66
N VAL A 248 5.13 -1.53 10.31
CA VAL A 248 3.93 -2.15 9.74
C VAL A 248 2.83 -1.10 9.55
N ASN A 249 2.20 -1.09 8.38
CA ASN A 249 1.05 -0.23 8.11
C ASN A 249 -0.15 -0.63 8.97
N GLY A 250 -1.01 0.35 9.25
CA GLY A 250 -2.34 0.12 9.82
C GLY A 250 -3.44 0.16 8.76
N ILE A 251 -4.67 0.06 9.23
CA ILE A 251 -5.88 0.35 8.46
C ILE A 251 -6.75 1.36 9.22
N ASP A 252 -7.60 2.08 8.49
CA ASP A 252 -8.54 3.02 9.09
C ASP A 252 -9.73 2.28 9.71
N TYR A 253 -9.82 2.28 11.03
CA TYR A 253 -10.89 1.61 11.78
C TYR A 253 -12.23 2.38 11.74
N ALA A 254 -12.26 3.60 11.21
CA ALA A 254 -13.51 4.29 10.92
C ALA A 254 -14.13 3.76 9.62
N GLU A 255 -13.29 3.45 8.64
CA GLU A 255 -13.71 2.90 7.34
C GLU A 255 -13.93 1.37 7.43
N TYR A 256 -12.96 0.65 7.97
CA TYR A 256 -13.00 -0.81 8.08
C TYR A 256 -13.52 -1.24 9.47
N ASN A 257 -14.82 -1.15 9.66
CA ASN A 257 -15.48 -1.53 10.92
C ASN A 257 -16.78 -2.31 10.64
N PRO A 258 -16.81 -3.63 10.86
CA PRO A 258 -18.00 -4.44 10.57
C PRO A 258 -19.23 -4.02 11.41
N GLU A 259 -19.05 -3.29 12.51
CA GLU A 259 -20.14 -2.81 13.35
C GLU A 259 -20.90 -1.63 12.74
N THR A 260 -20.23 -0.82 11.93
CA THR A 260 -20.79 0.42 11.35
C THR A 260 -20.74 0.50 9.84
N ASP A 261 -20.16 -0.49 9.18
CA ASP A 261 -19.98 -0.52 7.73
C ASP A 261 -21.34 -0.56 6.99
N ALA A 262 -21.61 0.50 6.23
CA ALA A 262 -22.82 0.61 5.44
C ALA A 262 -22.82 -0.22 4.15
N MET A 263 -21.66 -0.75 3.73
CA MET A 263 -21.52 -1.53 2.50
C MET A 263 -21.84 -3.01 2.67
N ILE A 264 -21.96 -3.49 3.91
CA ILE A 264 -22.24 -4.90 4.19
C ILE A 264 -23.72 -5.15 4.49
N THR A 265 -24.18 -6.36 4.27
CA THR A 265 -25.60 -6.72 4.42
C THR A 265 -26.05 -6.70 5.88
N MET A 266 -25.22 -7.18 6.78
CA MET A 266 -25.51 -7.27 8.21
C MET A 266 -24.30 -6.84 9.02
N ASN A 267 -24.46 -5.80 9.84
CA ASN A 267 -23.42 -5.35 10.75
C ASN A 267 -23.21 -6.33 11.91
N TYR A 268 -21.99 -6.45 12.38
CA TYR A 268 -21.61 -7.34 13.47
C TYR A 268 -20.34 -6.87 14.19
N ASN A 269 -20.07 -7.45 15.34
CA ASN A 269 -18.86 -7.25 16.12
C ASN A 269 -18.32 -8.58 16.66
N ALA A 270 -17.25 -8.53 17.44
CA ALA A 270 -16.61 -9.72 18.01
C ALA A 270 -17.55 -10.61 18.88
N LYS A 271 -18.64 -10.05 19.39
CA LYS A 271 -19.62 -10.82 20.18
C LYS A 271 -20.70 -11.47 19.31
N THR A 272 -21.00 -10.90 18.14
CA THR A 272 -22.14 -11.29 17.30
C THR A 272 -21.76 -11.97 16.00
N PHE A 273 -20.48 -11.98 15.61
CA PHE A 273 -20.03 -12.50 14.30
C PHE A 273 -20.48 -13.95 14.04
N ARG A 274 -20.58 -14.79 15.08
CA ARG A 274 -20.98 -16.20 14.95
C ARG A 274 -22.35 -16.39 14.31
N LYS A 275 -23.25 -15.42 14.47
CA LYS A 275 -24.60 -15.42 13.92
C LYS A 275 -24.71 -14.52 12.68
N GLU A 276 -24.11 -13.34 12.74
CA GLU A 276 -24.38 -12.30 11.76
C GLU A 276 -23.51 -12.43 10.51
N LYS A 277 -22.28 -12.95 10.67
CA LYS A 277 -21.37 -13.15 9.52
C LYS A 277 -21.93 -14.15 8.49
N VAL A 278 -22.68 -15.15 8.96
CA VAL A 278 -23.33 -16.12 8.07
C VAL A 278 -24.42 -15.49 7.18
N LYS A 279 -25.07 -14.42 7.67
CA LYS A 279 -26.07 -13.67 6.86
C LYS A 279 -25.38 -12.90 5.72
N ASN A 280 -24.20 -12.34 5.97
CA ASN A 280 -23.39 -11.75 4.91
C ASN A 280 -22.97 -12.78 3.87
N LYS A 281 -22.59 -13.99 4.31
CA LYS A 281 -22.22 -15.09 3.42
C LYS A 281 -23.38 -15.51 2.51
N THR A 282 -24.54 -15.79 3.08
CA THR A 282 -25.71 -16.22 2.27
C THR A 282 -26.17 -15.13 1.31
N ALA A 283 -26.17 -13.87 1.73
CA ALA A 283 -26.49 -12.75 0.84
C ALA A 283 -25.50 -12.64 -0.33
N LEU A 284 -24.19 -12.82 -0.08
CA LEU A 284 -23.19 -12.79 -1.12
C LEU A 284 -23.29 -14.00 -2.06
N GLN A 285 -23.58 -15.20 -1.54
CA GLN A 285 -23.84 -16.38 -2.36
C GLN A 285 -25.01 -16.16 -3.34
N GLU A 286 -26.11 -15.57 -2.86
CA GLU A 286 -27.27 -15.20 -3.69
C GLU A 286 -26.90 -14.16 -4.76
N GLU A 287 -26.22 -13.08 -4.35
CA GLU A 287 -25.83 -11.99 -5.26
C GLU A 287 -24.90 -12.49 -6.38
N LEU A 288 -24.00 -13.42 -6.08
CA LEU A 288 -23.02 -13.95 -7.04
C LEU A 288 -23.49 -15.22 -7.76
N GLY A 289 -24.69 -15.71 -7.48
CA GLY A 289 -25.25 -16.92 -8.10
C GLY A 289 -24.56 -18.22 -7.70
N LEU A 290 -23.84 -18.23 -6.58
CA LEU A 290 -23.25 -19.44 -6.00
C LEU A 290 -24.33 -20.34 -5.37
N GLU A 291 -23.96 -21.58 -5.05
CA GLU A 291 -24.82 -22.42 -4.22
C GLU A 291 -25.01 -21.76 -2.85
N VAL A 292 -26.27 -21.52 -2.47
CA VAL A 292 -26.58 -20.93 -1.15
C VAL A 292 -26.46 -22.01 -0.08
N ASN A 293 -25.31 -22.05 0.56
CA ASN A 293 -24.99 -23.01 1.61
C ASN A 293 -24.27 -22.29 2.77
N PRO A 294 -24.96 -21.99 3.87
CA PRO A 294 -24.35 -21.27 5.00
C PRO A 294 -23.22 -22.05 5.67
N LYS A 295 -23.13 -23.36 5.47
CA LYS A 295 -22.11 -24.23 6.05
C LYS A 295 -20.86 -24.35 5.16
N ALA A 296 -20.96 -24.06 3.85
CA ALA A 296 -19.82 -24.10 2.96
C ALA A 296 -18.75 -23.10 3.38
N MET A 297 -17.50 -23.55 3.42
CA MET A 297 -16.37 -22.65 3.67
C MET A 297 -16.19 -21.72 2.46
N MET A 298 -16.31 -20.43 2.64
CA MET A 298 -16.07 -19.44 1.59
C MET A 298 -14.65 -18.86 1.72
N LEU A 299 -13.89 -19.00 0.65
CA LEU A 299 -12.53 -18.47 0.50
C LEU A 299 -12.58 -17.22 -0.36
N GLY A 300 -12.13 -16.08 0.18
CA GLY A 300 -12.10 -14.79 -0.50
C GLY A 300 -10.70 -14.46 -1.02
N VAL A 301 -10.66 -13.78 -2.17
CA VAL A 301 -9.47 -13.17 -2.76
C VAL A 301 -9.85 -11.79 -3.28
N VAL A 302 -9.19 -10.75 -2.79
CA VAL A 302 -9.35 -9.37 -3.26
C VAL A 302 -7.96 -8.81 -3.54
N SER A 303 -7.61 -8.61 -4.83
CA SER A 303 -6.24 -8.20 -5.17
C SER A 303 -6.15 -7.74 -6.62
N ARG A 304 -5.06 -7.03 -6.95
CA ARG A 304 -4.59 -6.94 -8.33
C ARG A 304 -4.14 -8.32 -8.81
N LEU A 305 -4.57 -8.74 -9.98
CA LEU A 305 -4.28 -10.06 -10.55
C LEU A 305 -2.92 -10.05 -11.26
N THR A 306 -1.85 -10.15 -10.49
CA THR A 306 -0.46 -10.09 -10.98
C THR A 306 0.37 -11.27 -10.47
N ASP A 307 1.52 -11.54 -11.11
CA ASP A 307 2.45 -12.59 -10.69
C ASP A 307 2.89 -12.43 -9.22
N GLN A 308 3.04 -11.19 -8.75
CA GLN A 308 3.40 -10.90 -7.36
C GLN A 308 2.45 -11.55 -6.34
N LYS A 309 1.19 -11.72 -6.69
CA LYS A 309 0.14 -12.18 -5.76
C LYS A 309 -0.02 -13.69 -5.70
N GLY A 310 0.80 -14.45 -6.43
CA GLY A 310 0.83 -15.91 -6.35
C GLY A 310 -0.31 -16.62 -7.08
N PHE A 311 -0.91 -15.98 -8.08
CA PHE A 311 -2.01 -16.57 -8.84
C PHE A 311 -1.61 -17.74 -9.73
N ASP A 312 -0.33 -17.88 -10.06
CA ASP A 312 0.23 -19.08 -10.71
C ASP A 312 0.11 -20.31 -9.81
N LEU A 313 0.32 -20.18 -8.49
CA LEU A 313 0.10 -21.26 -7.53
C LEU A 313 -1.38 -21.68 -7.49
N ILE A 314 -2.28 -20.69 -7.47
CA ILE A 314 -3.72 -20.94 -7.49
C ILE A 314 -4.12 -21.61 -8.81
N ALA A 315 -3.66 -21.09 -9.95
CA ALA A 315 -3.96 -21.65 -11.27
C ALA A 315 -3.55 -23.12 -11.38
N TYR A 316 -2.39 -23.48 -10.84
CA TYR A 316 -1.90 -24.84 -10.85
C TYR A 316 -2.77 -25.82 -10.04
N MET A 317 -3.41 -25.33 -8.95
CA MET A 317 -4.20 -26.16 -8.03
C MET A 317 -5.72 -25.99 -8.16
N MET A 318 -6.21 -25.21 -9.13
CA MET A 318 -7.64 -24.89 -9.20
C MET A 318 -8.56 -26.10 -9.32
N ASP A 319 -8.22 -27.07 -10.17
CA ASP A 319 -9.05 -28.28 -10.32
C ASP A 319 -9.10 -29.10 -9.03
N GLU A 320 -7.98 -29.23 -8.32
CA GLU A 320 -7.94 -29.94 -7.05
C GLU A 320 -8.67 -29.17 -5.95
N LEU A 321 -8.45 -27.86 -5.87
CA LEU A 321 -9.12 -26.99 -4.91
C LEU A 321 -10.65 -27.03 -5.08
N CYS A 322 -11.14 -27.08 -6.32
CA CYS A 322 -12.56 -27.16 -6.61
C CYS A 322 -13.19 -28.52 -6.31
N GLN A 323 -12.42 -29.58 -6.00
CA GLN A 323 -12.94 -30.84 -5.46
C GLN A 323 -13.22 -30.76 -3.96
N ASP A 324 -12.56 -29.86 -3.24
CA ASP A 324 -12.73 -29.68 -1.80
C ASP A 324 -14.08 -28.98 -1.48
N ALA A 325 -14.53 -29.03 -0.21
CA ALA A 325 -15.82 -28.49 0.22
C ALA A 325 -15.74 -26.97 0.45
N ILE A 326 -15.28 -26.24 -0.55
CA ILE A 326 -15.09 -24.79 -0.53
C ILE A 326 -15.85 -24.07 -1.64
N GLN A 327 -16.11 -22.80 -1.43
CA GLN A 327 -16.45 -21.83 -2.48
C GLN A 327 -15.33 -20.80 -2.58
N LEU A 328 -15.00 -20.34 -3.78
CA LEU A 328 -13.99 -19.33 -4.04
C LEU A 328 -14.62 -18.07 -4.66
N VAL A 329 -14.42 -16.94 -4.03
CA VAL A 329 -14.87 -15.63 -4.53
C VAL A 329 -13.63 -14.76 -4.80
N VAL A 330 -13.44 -14.37 -6.06
CA VAL A 330 -12.33 -13.54 -6.50
C VAL A 330 -12.83 -12.19 -6.96
N LEU A 331 -12.19 -11.11 -6.49
CA LEU A 331 -12.41 -9.74 -6.94
C LEU A 331 -11.08 -9.10 -7.32
N GLY A 332 -10.99 -8.58 -8.53
CA GLY A 332 -9.81 -7.83 -8.98
C GLY A 332 -9.65 -7.78 -10.48
N THR A 333 -8.69 -6.98 -10.92
CA THR A 333 -8.26 -6.86 -12.31
C THR A 333 -6.74 -6.93 -12.40
N GLY A 334 -6.19 -7.25 -13.57
CA GLY A 334 -4.75 -7.27 -13.75
C GLY A 334 -4.30 -7.91 -15.06
N GLU A 335 -3.43 -8.90 -14.97
CA GLU A 335 -2.91 -9.59 -16.14
C GLU A 335 -3.97 -10.50 -16.76
N GLU A 336 -4.15 -10.37 -18.08
CA GLU A 336 -5.19 -11.08 -18.85
C GLU A 336 -5.18 -12.60 -18.62
N LYS A 337 -3.99 -13.19 -18.47
CA LYS A 337 -3.84 -14.63 -18.20
C LYS A 337 -4.57 -15.07 -16.91
N TYR A 338 -4.52 -14.26 -15.86
CA TYR A 338 -5.19 -14.55 -14.59
C TYR A 338 -6.67 -14.20 -14.63
N GLU A 339 -7.05 -13.10 -15.27
CA GLU A 339 -8.46 -12.79 -15.50
C GLU A 339 -9.17 -13.90 -16.26
N ASN A 340 -8.56 -14.40 -17.35
CA ASN A 340 -9.11 -15.47 -18.16
C ASN A 340 -9.13 -16.82 -17.42
N MET A 341 -8.10 -17.09 -16.61
CA MET A 341 -8.07 -18.29 -15.76
C MET A 341 -9.24 -18.32 -14.79
N PHE A 342 -9.51 -17.23 -14.07
CA PHE A 342 -10.62 -17.17 -13.14
C PHE A 342 -11.98 -17.21 -13.83
N ARG A 343 -12.15 -16.55 -14.98
CA ARG A 343 -13.38 -16.66 -15.81
C ARG A 343 -13.63 -18.11 -16.26
N HIS A 344 -12.58 -18.82 -16.67
CA HIS A 344 -12.67 -20.22 -17.07
C HIS A 344 -13.14 -21.11 -15.91
N PHE A 345 -12.54 -20.96 -14.73
CA PHE A 345 -12.92 -21.77 -13.56
C PHE A 345 -14.28 -21.39 -12.98
N ALA A 346 -14.70 -20.13 -13.07
CA ALA A 346 -16.07 -19.71 -12.72
C ALA A 346 -17.09 -20.32 -13.67
N TRP A 347 -16.79 -20.46 -14.97
CA TRP A 347 -17.62 -21.18 -15.92
C TRP A 347 -17.63 -22.71 -15.64
N LYS A 348 -16.47 -23.30 -15.38
CA LYS A 348 -16.34 -24.75 -15.13
C LYS A 348 -17.00 -25.19 -13.83
N TYR A 349 -16.97 -24.37 -12.81
CA TYR A 349 -17.49 -24.63 -11.47
C TYR A 349 -18.44 -23.50 -11.03
N ASP A 350 -19.48 -23.26 -11.82
CA ASP A 350 -20.38 -22.10 -11.74
C ASP A 350 -21.07 -21.88 -10.38
N LYS A 351 -21.24 -22.95 -9.58
CA LYS A 351 -21.83 -22.88 -8.24
C LYS A 351 -20.81 -22.79 -7.10
N LYS A 352 -19.52 -22.91 -7.43
CA LYS A 352 -18.43 -22.94 -6.44
C LYS A 352 -17.47 -21.76 -6.59
N VAL A 353 -17.26 -21.25 -7.81
CA VAL A 353 -16.28 -20.20 -8.12
C VAL A 353 -17.00 -18.99 -8.70
N SER A 354 -16.75 -17.81 -8.12
CA SER A 354 -17.20 -16.52 -8.66
C SER A 354 -15.99 -15.65 -9.01
N ALA A 355 -15.89 -15.26 -10.28
CA ALA A 355 -14.85 -14.36 -10.79
C ALA A 355 -15.42 -12.99 -11.05
N ASN A 356 -15.09 -12.03 -10.21
CA ASN A 356 -15.52 -10.64 -10.29
C ASN A 356 -14.36 -9.78 -10.81
N ILE A 357 -14.27 -9.68 -12.15
CA ILE A 357 -13.13 -9.05 -12.84
C ILE A 357 -13.41 -7.56 -13.04
N TYR A 358 -13.43 -6.84 -11.96
CA TYR A 358 -13.60 -5.38 -11.89
C TYR A 358 -13.07 -4.85 -10.56
N TYR A 359 -12.96 -3.52 -10.44
CA TYR A 359 -12.69 -2.84 -9.19
C TYR A 359 -14.01 -2.44 -8.52
N SER A 360 -14.18 -2.79 -7.26
CA SER A 360 -15.31 -2.35 -6.45
C SER A 360 -14.96 -2.39 -4.97
N GLU A 361 -14.95 -1.22 -4.36
CA GLU A 361 -14.76 -1.09 -2.92
C GLU A 361 -15.91 -1.74 -2.14
N ALA A 362 -17.15 -1.48 -2.53
CA ALA A 362 -18.33 -2.08 -1.90
C ALA A 362 -18.30 -3.62 -1.95
N MET A 363 -17.91 -4.21 -3.08
CA MET A 363 -17.78 -5.66 -3.20
C MET A 363 -16.64 -6.21 -2.33
N SER A 364 -15.53 -5.48 -2.18
CA SER A 364 -14.44 -5.91 -1.29
C SER A 364 -14.90 -6.01 0.17
N HIS A 365 -15.64 -5.02 0.65
CA HIS A 365 -16.23 -5.04 2.01
C HIS A 365 -17.21 -6.21 2.20
N LYS A 366 -18.05 -6.50 1.21
CA LYS A 366 -18.93 -7.67 1.23
C LYS A 366 -18.15 -8.99 1.33
N ILE A 367 -17.04 -9.11 0.59
CA ILE A 367 -16.18 -10.30 0.63
C ILE A 367 -15.51 -10.43 2.02
N TYR A 368 -14.94 -9.36 2.58
CA TYR A 368 -14.38 -9.41 3.94
C TYR A 368 -15.42 -9.80 4.98
N ALA A 369 -16.65 -9.34 4.86
CA ALA A 369 -17.72 -9.67 5.79
C ALA A 369 -18.27 -11.09 5.59
N ALA A 370 -18.30 -11.61 4.37
CA ALA A 370 -18.94 -12.89 4.02
C ALA A 370 -17.99 -14.08 4.09
N ALA A 371 -16.73 -13.93 3.67
CA ALA A 371 -15.79 -15.04 3.58
C ALA A 371 -15.42 -15.58 4.98
N ASP A 372 -15.18 -16.89 5.06
CA ASP A 372 -14.65 -17.53 6.27
C ASP A 372 -13.14 -17.41 6.34
N ALA A 373 -12.47 -17.56 5.19
CA ALA A 373 -11.04 -17.41 5.06
C ALA A 373 -10.67 -16.50 3.89
N PHE A 374 -9.46 -15.95 3.92
CA PHE A 374 -8.93 -15.04 2.92
C PHE A 374 -7.55 -15.49 2.47
N LEU A 375 -7.37 -15.73 1.17
CA LEU A 375 -6.16 -16.33 0.61
C LEU A 375 -5.20 -15.27 0.04
N MET A 376 -3.96 -15.25 0.51
CA MET A 376 -2.88 -14.39 0.02
C MET A 376 -1.57 -15.20 -0.14
N PRO A 377 -1.40 -15.96 -1.26
CA PRO A 377 -0.22 -16.79 -1.50
C PRO A 377 0.91 -16.02 -2.17
N SER A 378 1.14 -14.79 -1.78
CA SER A 378 2.02 -13.83 -2.46
C SER A 378 3.47 -14.32 -2.58
N LEU A 379 4.08 -14.08 -3.73
CA LEU A 379 5.52 -14.29 -3.97
C LEU A 379 6.34 -13.34 -3.09
N PHE A 380 5.91 -12.11 -3.01
CA PHE A 380 6.36 -11.13 -2.02
C PHE A 380 5.23 -10.17 -1.70
N GLU A 381 5.17 -9.69 -0.46
CA GLU A 381 4.14 -8.76 0.01
C GLU A 381 4.77 -7.79 1.01
N PRO A 382 5.13 -6.57 0.60
CA PRO A 382 5.81 -5.62 1.48
C PRO A 382 5.09 -5.42 2.81
N CYS A 383 3.80 -5.16 2.79
CA CYS A 383 2.94 -5.13 3.97
C CYS A 383 1.71 -6.02 3.80
N GLY A 384 0.93 -5.76 2.75
CA GLY A 384 -0.44 -6.24 2.64
C GLY A 384 -1.39 -5.47 3.58
N LEU A 385 -2.56 -5.13 3.07
CA LEU A 385 -3.62 -4.51 3.87
C LEU A 385 -4.83 -5.44 3.98
N SER A 386 -5.08 -6.27 2.97
CA SER A 386 -6.24 -7.15 2.92
C SER A 386 -6.29 -8.17 4.05
N GLN A 387 -5.15 -8.67 4.54
CA GLN A 387 -5.11 -9.53 5.72
C GLN A 387 -5.50 -8.77 7.00
N LEU A 388 -5.13 -7.49 7.12
CA LEU A 388 -5.51 -6.65 8.26
C LEU A 388 -7.01 -6.38 8.25
N MET A 389 -7.57 -6.09 7.09
CA MET A 389 -9.01 -5.94 6.89
C MET A 389 -9.73 -7.25 7.18
N SER A 390 -9.21 -8.38 6.70
CA SER A 390 -9.75 -9.71 6.98
C SER A 390 -9.80 -10.02 8.47
N LEU A 391 -8.71 -9.79 9.20
CA LEU A 391 -8.66 -9.98 10.66
C LEU A 391 -9.71 -9.11 11.35
N ARG A 392 -9.84 -7.84 10.95
CA ARG A 392 -10.83 -6.92 11.51
C ARG A 392 -12.28 -7.39 11.29
N TYR A 393 -12.55 -8.01 10.14
CA TYR A 393 -13.88 -8.55 9.79
C TYR A 393 -14.10 -10.00 10.23
N GLY A 394 -13.18 -10.60 10.98
CA GLY A 394 -13.29 -11.97 11.46
C GLY A 394 -13.16 -13.02 10.36
N THR A 395 -12.47 -12.69 9.30
CA THR A 395 -12.14 -13.58 8.18
C THR A 395 -10.70 -14.06 8.34
N VAL A 396 -10.50 -15.37 8.39
CA VAL A 396 -9.22 -15.97 8.77
C VAL A 396 -8.22 -15.93 7.61
N PRO A 397 -7.10 -15.23 7.71
CA PRO A 397 -6.10 -15.20 6.65
C PRO A 397 -5.39 -16.55 6.47
N ILE A 398 -5.19 -16.94 5.21
CA ILE A 398 -4.32 -18.05 4.79
C ILE A 398 -3.26 -17.43 3.89
N VAL A 399 -2.01 -17.37 4.36
CA VAL A 399 -0.97 -16.54 3.73
C VAL A 399 0.33 -17.30 3.52
N ARG A 400 1.13 -16.83 2.55
CA ARG A 400 2.54 -17.21 2.51
C ARG A 400 3.34 -16.33 3.48
N GLU A 401 4.34 -16.91 4.16
CA GLU A 401 5.20 -16.20 5.12
C GLU A 401 6.22 -15.31 4.41
N THR A 402 5.80 -14.12 4.03
CA THR A 402 6.65 -13.08 3.42
C THR A 402 6.21 -11.70 3.87
N GLY A 403 7.16 -10.78 4.02
CA GLY A 403 6.92 -9.38 4.33
C GLY A 403 5.93 -9.18 5.48
N GLY A 404 4.97 -8.28 5.26
CA GLY A 404 3.96 -7.96 6.26
C GLY A 404 2.98 -9.10 6.56
N LEU A 405 2.82 -10.07 5.68
CA LEU A 405 2.00 -11.26 5.96
C LEU A 405 2.59 -12.09 7.09
N LYS A 406 3.93 -12.25 7.10
CA LYS A 406 4.63 -12.92 8.20
C LYS A 406 4.55 -12.14 9.51
N ASP A 407 4.60 -10.83 9.44
CA ASP A 407 4.58 -9.96 10.63
C ASP A 407 3.19 -9.87 11.28
N THR A 408 2.11 -10.06 10.50
CA THR A 408 0.74 -9.75 10.95
C THR A 408 -0.17 -10.96 11.09
N VAL A 409 0.19 -12.11 10.54
CA VAL A 409 -0.58 -13.35 10.65
C VAL A 409 0.20 -14.38 11.43
N GLN A 410 -0.22 -14.64 12.65
CA GLN A 410 0.35 -15.71 13.48
C GLN A 410 -0.27 -17.05 13.08
N PRO A 411 0.54 -18.05 12.67
CA PRO A 411 0.01 -19.35 12.31
C PRO A 411 -0.66 -20.05 13.48
N TYR A 412 -1.77 -20.72 13.20
CA TYR A 412 -2.49 -21.51 14.18
C TYR A 412 -1.63 -22.67 14.68
N ASN A 413 -1.49 -22.75 16.01
CA ASN A 413 -0.85 -23.85 16.71
C ASN A 413 -1.90 -24.60 17.53
N GLU A 414 -2.26 -25.81 17.11
CA GLU A 414 -3.30 -26.61 17.76
C GLU A 414 -2.91 -27.11 19.14
N PHE A 415 -1.63 -27.22 19.44
CA PHE A 415 -1.11 -27.69 20.74
C PHE A 415 -1.14 -26.59 21.80
N GLU A 416 -0.83 -25.36 21.40
CA GLU A 416 -0.81 -24.20 22.28
C GLU A 416 -2.14 -23.45 22.29
N GLY A 417 -3.00 -23.70 21.29
CA GLY A 417 -4.24 -22.97 21.11
C GLY A 417 -4.06 -21.50 20.75
N THR A 418 -2.97 -21.17 20.03
CA THR A 418 -2.62 -19.81 19.61
C THR A 418 -2.80 -19.64 18.09
N GLY A 419 -2.65 -18.41 17.61
CA GLY A 419 -2.67 -18.08 16.20
C GLY A 419 -3.93 -17.34 15.74
N THR A 420 -3.78 -16.58 14.67
CA THR A 420 -4.82 -15.73 14.05
C THR A 420 -5.15 -16.11 12.61
N GLY A 421 -4.40 -17.06 12.04
CA GLY A 421 -4.57 -17.53 10.68
C GLY A 421 -3.77 -18.78 10.39
N PHE A 422 -3.53 -19.04 9.12
CA PHE A 422 -2.74 -20.17 8.64
C PHE A 422 -1.67 -19.67 7.69
N SER A 423 -0.51 -20.32 7.68
CA SER A 423 0.59 -19.92 6.81
C SER A 423 1.39 -21.08 6.26
N PHE A 424 2.07 -20.84 5.14
CA PHE A 424 3.05 -21.74 4.54
C PHE A 424 4.30 -20.97 4.15
N THR A 425 5.45 -21.64 4.12
CA THR A 425 6.77 -20.98 4.02
C THR A 425 7.24 -20.86 2.58
N ASN A 426 7.27 -21.97 1.84
CA ASN A 426 7.85 -21.99 0.52
C ASN A 426 6.83 -21.53 -0.54
N TYR A 427 7.31 -20.86 -1.59
CA TYR A 427 6.49 -20.51 -2.74
C TYR A 427 6.19 -21.76 -3.55
N ASN A 428 5.18 -22.53 -3.10
CA ASN A 428 4.87 -23.85 -3.59
C ASN A 428 3.35 -24.11 -3.54
N ALA A 429 2.80 -24.55 -4.66
CA ALA A 429 1.36 -24.75 -4.82
C ALA A 429 0.81 -25.88 -3.93
N HIS A 430 1.59 -26.94 -3.70
CA HIS A 430 1.19 -28.05 -2.82
C HIS A 430 1.17 -27.64 -1.35
N GLU A 431 2.15 -26.85 -0.90
CA GLU A 431 2.13 -26.29 0.46
C GLU A 431 0.93 -25.39 0.66
N MET A 432 0.63 -24.53 -0.31
CA MET A 432 -0.57 -23.68 -0.30
C MET A 432 -1.84 -24.54 -0.16
N LEU A 433 -2.02 -25.53 -1.01
CA LEU A 433 -3.21 -26.40 -0.99
C LEU A 433 -3.31 -27.17 0.34
N ASN A 434 -2.21 -27.72 0.84
CA ASN A 434 -2.19 -28.43 2.13
C ASN A 434 -2.56 -27.51 3.29
N THR A 435 -2.15 -26.26 3.24
CA THR A 435 -2.50 -25.24 4.26
C THR A 435 -4.00 -24.88 4.18
N ILE A 436 -4.54 -24.72 2.97
CA ILE A 436 -5.99 -24.51 2.77
C ILE A 436 -6.76 -25.70 3.33
N ARG A 437 -6.35 -26.94 3.03
CA ARG A 437 -6.99 -28.16 3.53
C ARG A 437 -6.87 -28.33 5.04
N TYR A 438 -5.77 -27.85 5.64
CA TYR A 438 -5.66 -27.82 7.10
C TYR A 438 -6.67 -26.83 7.71
N ALA A 439 -6.77 -25.64 7.15
CA ALA A 439 -7.77 -24.65 7.56
C ALA A 439 -9.21 -25.20 7.39
N GLU A 440 -9.49 -25.89 6.29
CA GLU A 440 -10.77 -26.55 6.00
C GLU A 440 -11.12 -27.60 7.08
N ARG A 441 -10.18 -28.48 7.46
CA ARG A 441 -10.39 -29.44 8.54
C ARG A 441 -10.70 -28.76 9.88
N VAL A 442 -9.99 -27.69 10.23
CA VAL A 442 -10.27 -26.94 11.45
C VAL A 442 -11.66 -26.29 11.38
N TYR A 443 -12.04 -25.75 10.23
CA TYR A 443 -13.34 -25.13 10.00
C TYR A 443 -14.51 -26.10 10.18
N TYR A 444 -14.43 -27.30 9.61
CA TYR A 444 -15.50 -28.30 9.64
C TYR A 444 -15.48 -29.13 10.92
N ASP A 445 -14.32 -29.63 11.30
CA ASP A 445 -14.21 -30.63 12.37
C ASP A 445 -13.98 -30.03 13.76
N ARG A 446 -13.45 -28.79 13.81
CA ARG A 446 -13.06 -28.11 15.06
C ARG A 446 -13.65 -26.69 15.15
N LYS A 447 -14.94 -26.57 14.96
CA LYS A 447 -15.61 -25.26 14.87
C LYS A 447 -15.36 -24.34 16.08
N ARG A 448 -15.19 -24.90 17.29
CA ARG A 448 -14.85 -24.13 18.48
C ARG A 448 -13.47 -23.48 18.36
N GLU A 449 -12.49 -24.22 17.87
CA GLU A 449 -11.13 -23.71 17.66
C GLU A 449 -11.11 -22.68 16.53
N TRP A 450 -11.84 -22.93 15.43
CA TRP A 450 -12.02 -21.94 14.38
C TRP A 450 -12.53 -20.60 14.93
N ASN A 451 -13.58 -20.63 15.74
CA ASN A 451 -14.14 -19.44 16.36
C ASN A 451 -13.14 -18.72 17.29
N LYS A 452 -12.29 -19.45 18.00
CA LYS A 452 -11.21 -18.85 18.81
C LYS A 452 -10.13 -18.17 17.94
N ILE A 453 -9.81 -18.74 16.77
CA ILE A 453 -8.91 -18.10 15.80
C ILE A 453 -9.51 -16.76 15.35
N VAL A 454 -10.80 -16.74 15.01
CA VAL A 454 -11.54 -15.52 14.65
C VAL A 454 -11.54 -14.51 15.79
N ASP A 455 -11.84 -14.94 17.01
CA ASP A 455 -11.84 -14.07 18.21
C ASP A 455 -10.46 -13.41 18.40
N ARG A 456 -9.37 -14.17 18.28
CA ARG A 456 -8.00 -13.64 18.40
C ARG A 456 -7.66 -12.67 17.28
N GLY A 457 -8.09 -12.98 16.06
CA GLY A 457 -7.90 -12.10 14.89
C GLY A 457 -8.59 -10.75 15.06
N MET A 458 -9.87 -10.78 15.45
CA MET A 458 -10.66 -9.55 15.68
C MET A 458 -10.17 -8.74 16.90
N ALA A 459 -9.48 -9.36 17.85
CA ALA A 459 -8.89 -8.70 19.01
C ALA A 459 -7.55 -8.00 18.71
N GLN A 460 -6.94 -8.24 17.56
CA GLN A 460 -5.71 -7.55 17.17
C GLN A 460 -5.99 -6.07 16.91
N ASP A 461 -5.04 -5.22 17.27
CA ASP A 461 -5.08 -3.79 16.94
C ASP A 461 -4.09 -3.48 15.82
N TYR A 462 -4.61 -3.39 14.61
CA TYR A 462 -3.91 -2.91 13.42
C TYR A 462 -4.41 -1.54 12.96
N SER A 463 -4.92 -0.72 13.87
CA SER A 463 -5.15 0.68 13.59
C SER A 463 -3.83 1.43 13.36
N TRP A 464 -3.92 2.58 12.72
CA TRP A 464 -2.75 3.44 12.49
C TRP A 464 -2.08 3.95 13.76
N ASN A 465 -2.72 3.88 14.93
CA ASN A 465 -2.18 4.40 16.20
C ASN A 465 -0.84 3.76 16.59
N ASN A 466 -0.69 2.46 16.37
CA ASN A 466 0.56 1.76 16.68
C ASN A 466 1.69 2.15 15.73
N SER A 467 1.38 2.31 14.44
CA SER A 467 2.35 2.75 13.43
C SER A 467 2.74 4.22 13.67
N ALA A 468 1.77 5.07 13.98
CA ALA A 468 1.99 6.49 14.24
C ALA A 468 3.00 6.73 15.36
N LYS A 469 2.91 5.98 16.48
CA LYS A 469 3.87 6.08 17.60
C LYS A 469 5.31 5.84 17.15
N GLN A 470 5.55 4.83 16.31
CA GLN A 470 6.89 4.55 15.81
C GLN A 470 7.40 5.67 14.88
N TYR A 471 6.53 6.27 14.08
CA TYR A 471 6.88 7.45 13.29
C TYR A 471 7.12 8.69 14.16
N GLU A 472 6.34 8.91 15.23
CA GLU A 472 6.55 9.99 16.20
C GLU A 472 7.94 9.91 16.85
N GLU A 473 8.34 8.72 17.28
CA GLU A 473 9.67 8.46 17.84
C GLU A 473 10.78 8.81 16.82
N MET A 474 10.61 8.34 15.57
CA MET A 474 11.58 8.61 14.50
C MET A 474 11.67 10.10 14.18
N TYR A 475 10.53 10.79 14.03
CA TYR A 475 10.51 12.22 13.74
C TYR A 475 11.10 13.03 14.87
N THR A 476 10.84 12.64 16.11
CA THR A 476 11.42 13.29 17.30
C THR A 476 12.93 13.14 17.31
N TRP A 477 13.43 11.95 17.03
CA TRP A 477 14.88 11.70 16.94
C TRP A 477 15.53 12.48 15.80
N LEU A 478 14.94 12.49 14.61
CA LEU A 478 15.48 13.23 13.45
C LEU A 478 15.49 14.74 13.65
N ALA A 479 14.47 15.29 14.28
CA ALA A 479 14.37 16.74 14.56
C ALA A 479 15.31 17.22 15.69
N GLY A 480 15.94 16.29 16.43
CA GLY A 480 16.95 16.61 17.44
C GLY A 480 16.40 17.17 18.76
N TYR A 481 15.20 16.71 19.17
CA TYR A 481 14.55 17.08 20.44
C TYR A 481 14.27 15.86 21.33
#